data_60d7bd99ff699a3c4fda9114dcabea38
#
_entry.id   60d7bd99ff699a3c4fda9114dcabea38
#
_cell.length_a   1.000
_cell.length_b   1.000
_cell.length_c   1.000
_cell.angle_alpha   90.00
_cell.angle_beta   90.00
_cell.angle_gamma   90.00
#
_symmetry.space_group_name_H-M   'P 1'
#
loop_
_entity.id
_entity.type
_entity.pdbx_description
1 polymer ?
#
loop_
_entity_poly.entity_id
_entity_poly.type
_entity_poly.pdbx_seq_one_letter_code
_entity_poly.pdbx_strand_id
1 'polypeptide(L)'
;TWVVPPLVAGFAIISILVSSFFASRTACYACLSTIVLCAPITHFPFEFLMLQLSVGVVSILTLKRLTQRSQLIFNILWILCIYCLAYTSISLLQEGSLTLVQWKMYVSFGINSLLLLSSYLLIYLFEWMFGYISDVTLVELANINSKLLREFSETCPGSFQHSLQVSNLA
;
A
#
# COMPACT_ATOMS: atom_id res chain seq x y z
N THR A 1 -5.75 -19.19 21.26
CA THR A 1 -6.52 -18.94 20.03
C THR A 1 -6.18 -17.56 19.52
N TRP A 2 -5.30 -17.47 18.54
CA TRP A 2 -4.88 -16.25 17.87
C TRP A 2 -6.06 -15.66 17.07
N VAL A 3 -6.75 -14.66 17.62
CA VAL A 3 -7.83 -13.94 16.92
C VAL A 3 -7.30 -12.57 16.49
N VAL A 4 -6.28 -12.56 15.63
CA VAL A 4 -5.71 -11.29 15.14
C VAL A 4 -5.91 -11.05 13.62
N PRO A 5 -6.49 -11.95 12.83
CA PRO A 5 -6.45 -11.81 11.38
C PRO A 5 -7.19 -10.62 10.78
N PRO A 6 -8.42 -10.26 11.17
CA PRO A 6 -9.15 -9.19 10.46
C PRO A 6 -8.68 -7.77 10.80
N LEU A 7 -8.15 -7.56 12.02
CA LEU A 7 -7.62 -6.25 12.43
C LEU A 7 -6.36 -5.87 11.67
N VAL A 8 -5.55 -6.85 11.28
CA VAL A 8 -4.26 -6.63 10.60
C VAL A 8 -4.43 -6.04 9.20
N ALA A 9 -5.45 -6.47 8.45
CA ALA A 9 -5.72 -5.96 7.11
C ALA A 9 -6.14 -4.47 7.11
N GLY A 10 -6.92 -4.06 8.11
CA GLY A 10 -7.42 -2.70 8.21
C GLY A 10 -6.31 -1.64 8.24
N PHE A 11 -5.20 -1.93 8.92
CA PHE A 11 -4.10 -0.95 9.05
C PHE A 11 -3.33 -0.74 7.76
N ALA A 12 -3.07 -1.80 7.00
CA ALA A 12 -2.42 -1.69 5.71
C ALA A 12 -3.31 -0.93 4.70
N ILE A 13 -4.63 -1.13 4.73
CA ILE A 13 -5.59 -0.38 3.91
C ILE A 13 -5.54 1.11 4.24
N ILE A 14 -5.54 1.48 5.52
CA ILE A 14 -5.43 2.89 5.96
C ILE A 14 -4.13 3.51 5.45
N SER A 15 -3.00 2.80 5.59
CA SER A 15 -1.70 3.27 5.10
C SER A 15 -1.70 3.54 3.60
N ILE A 16 -2.30 2.63 2.82
CA ILE A 16 -2.43 2.77 1.37
C ILE A 16 -3.34 3.95 1.01
N LEU A 17 -4.50 4.08 1.65
CA LEU A 17 -5.43 5.17 1.40
C LEU A 17 -4.80 6.53 1.72
N VAL A 18 -4.23 6.69 2.91
CA VAL A 18 -3.63 7.97 3.31
C VAL A 18 -2.46 8.32 2.40
N SER A 19 -1.63 7.36 1.99
CA SER A 19 -0.51 7.64 1.09
C SER A 19 -0.92 7.92 -0.36
N SER A 20 -2.14 7.58 -0.75
CA SER A 20 -2.68 7.88 -2.10
C SER A 20 -3.19 9.32 -2.24
N PHE A 21 -3.64 9.93 -1.13
CA PHE A 21 -4.21 11.29 -1.13
C PHE A 21 -3.31 12.33 -0.46
N PHE A 22 -2.36 11.90 0.37
CA PHE A 22 -1.50 12.77 1.13
C PHE A 22 -0.02 12.44 0.92
N ALA A 23 0.83 13.42 1.19
CA ALA A 23 2.27 13.23 1.14
C ALA A 23 2.68 12.02 2.01
N SER A 24 3.67 11.26 1.54
CA SER A 24 4.12 10.04 2.22
C SER A 24 4.59 10.27 3.67
N ARG A 25 5.01 11.50 4.01
CA ARG A 25 5.33 11.87 5.40
C ARG A 25 4.09 11.80 6.28
N THR A 26 2.96 12.37 5.83
CA THR A 26 1.68 12.35 6.54
C THR A 26 1.16 10.91 6.66
N ALA A 27 1.27 10.12 5.59
CA ALA A 27 0.90 8.71 5.60
C ALA A 27 1.72 7.91 6.63
N CYS A 28 3.02 8.18 6.73
CA CYS A 28 3.90 7.54 7.70
C CYS A 28 3.49 7.88 9.15
N TYR A 29 3.21 9.15 9.44
CA TYR A 29 2.74 9.56 10.77
C TYR A 29 1.38 8.95 11.12
N ALA A 30 0.43 8.95 10.19
CA ALA A 30 -0.88 8.35 10.37
C ALA A 30 -0.77 6.83 10.63
N CYS A 31 0.07 6.14 9.87
CA CYS A 31 0.33 4.72 10.03
C CYS A 31 0.93 4.42 11.41
N LEU A 32 2.00 5.12 11.78
CA LEU A 32 2.67 4.94 13.07
C LEU A 32 1.73 5.22 14.25
N SER A 33 0.98 6.32 14.20
CA SER A 33 0.05 6.67 15.28
C SER A 33 -1.06 5.64 15.44
N THR A 34 -1.64 5.16 14.34
CA THR A 34 -2.68 4.11 14.41
C THR A 34 -2.13 2.79 14.95
N ILE A 35 -0.95 2.36 14.52
CA ILE A 35 -0.33 1.12 15.00
C ILE A 35 -0.06 1.20 16.51
N VAL A 36 0.53 2.32 16.98
CA VAL A 36 0.85 2.51 18.41
C VAL A 36 -0.41 2.57 19.26
N LEU A 37 -1.47 3.26 18.81
CA LEU A 37 -2.74 3.36 19.55
C LEU A 37 -3.49 2.02 19.62
N CYS A 38 -3.35 1.17 18.62
CA CYS A 38 -4.05 -0.12 18.59
C CYS A 38 -3.26 -1.26 19.23
N ALA A 39 -1.94 -1.13 19.39
CA ALA A 39 -1.11 -2.16 20.01
C ALA A 39 -1.60 -2.61 21.41
N PRO A 40 -1.99 -1.72 22.32
CA PRO A 40 -2.46 -2.13 23.66
C PRO A 40 -3.77 -2.95 23.64
N ILE A 41 -4.55 -2.87 22.58
CA ILE A 41 -5.84 -3.56 22.46
C ILE A 41 -5.62 -5.03 22.04
N THR A 42 -4.44 -5.36 21.49
CA THR A 42 -4.13 -6.69 21.01
C THR A 42 -3.58 -7.58 22.12
N HIS A 43 -3.83 -8.91 22.03
CA HIS A 43 -3.33 -9.88 23.02
C HIS A 43 -1.78 -10.00 23.00
N PHE A 44 -1.15 -9.70 21.86
CA PHE A 44 0.30 -9.78 21.66
C PHE A 44 0.81 -8.46 21.07
N PRO A 45 0.95 -7.41 21.88
CA PRO A 45 1.28 -6.06 21.41
C PRO A 45 2.61 -5.99 20.66
N PHE A 46 3.62 -6.69 21.13
CA PHE A 46 4.96 -6.68 20.54
C PHE A 46 4.96 -7.28 19.12
N GLU A 47 4.36 -8.45 18.96
CA GLU A 47 4.27 -9.12 17.67
C GLU A 47 3.45 -8.30 16.68
N PHE A 48 2.34 -7.75 17.14
CA PHE A 48 1.51 -6.86 16.35
C PHE A 48 2.29 -5.63 15.87
N LEU A 49 3.04 -4.96 16.76
CA LEU A 49 3.88 -3.81 16.41
C LEU A 49 4.92 -4.17 15.36
N MET A 50 5.67 -5.26 15.55
CA MET A 50 6.71 -5.68 14.62
C MET A 50 6.16 -6.02 13.24
N LEU A 51 5.06 -6.76 13.18
CA LEU A 51 4.39 -7.11 11.93
C LEU A 51 3.86 -5.86 11.20
N GLN A 52 3.13 -5.00 11.91
CA GLN A 52 2.49 -3.84 11.30
C GLN A 52 3.46 -2.75 10.88
N LEU A 53 4.52 -2.51 11.67
CA LEU A 53 5.57 -1.55 11.29
C LEU A 53 6.26 -1.99 10.00
N SER A 54 6.65 -3.28 9.92
CA SER A 54 7.31 -3.82 8.73
C SER A 54 6.45 -3.66 7.47
N VAL A 55 5.18 -4.01 7.57
CA VAL A 55 4.22 -3.93 6.44
C VAL A 55 3.87 -2.49 6.10
N GLY A 56 3.64 -1.64 7.11
CA GLY A 56 3.31 -0.23 6.91
C GLY A 56 4.40 0.54 6.17
N VAL A 57 5.65 0.35 6.59
CA VAL A 57 6.81 0.98 5.91
C VAL A 57 6.90 0.53 4.47
N VAL A 58 6.80 -0.76 4.21
CA VAL A 58 6.92 -1.28 2.84
C VAL A 58 5.75 -0.86 1.97
N SER A 59 4.53 -0.86 2.47
CA SER A 59 3.36 -0.41 1.70
C SER A 59 3.52 1.05 1.24
N ILE A 60 4.00 1.95 2.12
CA ILE A 60 4.23 3.35 1.79
C ILE A 60 5.38 3.52 0.78
N LEU A 61 6.49 2.79 0.96
CA LEU A 61 7.65 2.87 0.07
C LEU A 61 7.33 2.35 -1.33
N THR A 62 6.52 1.29 -1.42
CA THR A 62 6.16 0.68 -2.71
C THR A 62 5.17 1.58 -3.45
N LEU A 63 4.22 2.21 -2.77
CA LEU A 63 3.29 3.16 -3.38
C LEU A 63 3.98 4.35 -4.05
N LYS A 64 5.05 4.87 -3.46
CA LYS A 64 5.83 5.97 -4.06
C LYS A 64 6.43 5.65 -5.42
N ARG A 65 6.64 4.39 -5.74
CA ARG A 65 7.25 3.93 -7.00
C ARG A 65 6.21 3.53 -8.05
N LEU A 66 4.91 3.66 -7.72
CA LEU A 66 3.85 3.27 -8.64
C LEU A 66 3.75 4.28 -9.79
N THR A 67 3.94 3.78 -11.00
CA THR A 67 3.72 4.51 -12.25
C THR A 67 2.45 4.05 -12.97
N GLN A 68 1.86 2.94 -12.54
CA GLN A 68 0.67 2.35 -13.15
C GLN A 68 -0.17 1.63 -12.09
N ARG A 69 -1.49 1.62 -12.26
CA ARG A 69 -2.43 0.90 -11.38
C ARG A 69 -2.14 -0.60 -11.31
N SER A 70 -1.67 -1.22 -12.38
CA SER A 70 -1.31 -2.64 -12.40
C SER A 70 -0.23 -3.01 -11.37
N GLN A 71 0.63 -2.06 -10.99
CA GLN A 71 1.67 -2.29 -9.99
C GLN A 71 1.13 -2.43 -8.56
N LEU A 72 -0.12 -2.03 -8.29
CA LEU A 72 -0.77 -2.27 -6.99
C LEU A 72 -0.90 -3.77 -6.70
N ILE A 73 -1.10 -4.60 -7.72
CA ILE A 73 -1.15 -6.06 -7.55
C ILE A 73 0.21 -6.59 -7.08
N PHE A 74 1.31 -6.09 -7.66
CA PHE A 74 2.65 -6.43 -7.21
C PHE A 74 2.93 -5.96 -5.77
N ASN A 75 2.38 -4.79 -5.38
CA ASN A 75 2.49 -4.30 -4.01
C ASN A 75 1.84 -5.26 -3.00
N ILE A 76 0.67 -5.79 -3.33
CA ILE A 76 -0.03 -6.77 -2.49
C ILE A 76 0.80 -8.04 -2.32
N LEU A 77 1.43 -8.51 -3.39
CA LEU A 77 2.31 -9.68 -3.33
C LEU A 77 3.54 -9.43 -2.43
N TRP A 78 4.15 -8.25 -2.54
CA TRP A 78 5.25 -7.84 -1.67
C TRP A 78 4.82 -7.78 -0.20
N ILE A 79 3.65 -7.21 0.10
CA ILE A 79 3.08 -7.15 1.44
C ILE A 79 2.87 -8.56 2.00
N LEU A 80 2.35 -9.49 1.20
CA LEU A 80 2.20 -10.90 1.61
C LEU A 80 3.55 -11.53 1.96
N CYS A 81 4.57 -11.34 1.11
CA CYS A 81 5.91 -11.86 1.38
C CYS A 81 6.47 -11.32 2.69
N ILE A 82 6.27 -10.04 2.98
CA ILE A 82 6.77 -9.41 4.20
C ILE A 82 6.03 -9.90 5.42
N TYR A 83 4.70 -10.10 5.36
CA TYR A 83 3.96 -10.73 6.45
C TYR A 83 4.52 -12.11 6.76
N CYS A 84 4.76 -12.93 5.74
CA CYS A 84 5.32 -14.27 5.92
C CYS A 84 6.73 -14.23 6.53
N LEU A 85 7.62 -13.35 6.02
CA LEU A 85 8.99 -13.21 6.51
C LEU A 85 9.03 -12.68 7.95
N ALA A 86 8.26 -11.64 8.26
CA ALA A 86 8.22 -11.06 9.60
C ALA A 86 7.68 -12.06 10.64
N TYR A 87 6.60 -12.77 10.29
CA TYR A 87 6.03 -13.77 11.18
C TYR A 87 6.99 -14.95 11.43
N THR A 88 7.61 -15.48 10.37
CA THR A 88 8.60 -16.55 10.52
C THR A 88 9.81 -16.11 11.36
N SER A 89 10.26 -14.87 11.20
CA SER A 89 11.37 -14.33 11.99
C SER A 89 11.01 -14.21 13.48
N ILE A 90 9.80 -13.74 13.79
CA ILE A 90 9.31 -13.63 15.17
C ILE A 90 9.15 -15.03 15.80
N SER A 91 8.54 -15.97 15.07
CA SER A 91 8.37 -17.33 15.56
C SER A 91 9.71 -18.03 15.85
N LEU A 92 10.72 -17.82 15.01
CA LEU A 92 12.07 -18.34 15.23
C LEU A 92 12.74 -17.75 16.48
N LEU A 93 12.54 -16.46 16.73
CA LEU A 93 13.10 -15.80 17.91
C LEU A 93 12.44 -16.27 19.22
N GLN A 94 11.15 -16.55 19.20
CA GLN A 94 10.41 -16.92 20.40
C GLN A 94 10.47 -18.42 20.71
N GLU A 95 10.37 -19.27 19.71
CA GLU A 95 10.18 -20.71 19.87
C GLU A 95 11.43 -21.53 19.53
N GLY A 96 12.41 -20.91 18.86
CA GLY A 96 13.67 -21.57 18.47
C GLY A 96 13.52 -22.70 17.45
N SER A 97 12.28 -22.97 16.99
CA SER A 97 12.00 -24.05 16.04
C SER A 97 10.86 -23.70 15.08
N LEU A 98 10.96 -24.16 13.83
CA LEU A 98 9.94 -23.98 12.80
C LEU A 98 8.74 -24.92 12.95
N THR A 99 8.81 -25.90 13.86
CA THR A 99 7.80 -26.96 14.01
C THR A 99 6.47 -26.47 14.60
N LEU A 100 6.48 -25.36 15.32
CA LEU A 100 5.30 -24.79 15.97
C LEU A 100 4.61 -23.69 15.15
N VAL A 101 5.15 -23.40 13.97
CA VAL A 101 4.58 -22.39 13.07
C VAL A 101 3.17 -22.80 12.63
N GLN A 102 2.19 -21.97 12.97
CA GLN A 102 0.79 -22.26 12.70
C GLN A 102 0.43 -21.93 11.25
N TRP A 103 0.11 -22.94 10.44
CA TRP A 103 -0.37 -22.78 9.06
C TRP A 103 -1.56 -21.80 8.93
N LYS A 104 -2.43 -21.78 9.93
CA LYS A 104 -3.58 -20.87 9.98
C LYS A 104 -3.19 -19.38 9.87
N MET A 105 -2.02 -19.01 10.37
CA MET A 105 -1.54 -17.62 10.28
C MET A 105 -1.20 -17.23 8.85
N TYR A 106 -0.57 -18.10 8.08
CA TYR A 106 -0.27 -17.85 6.67
C TYR A 106 -1.53 -17.68 5.83
N VAL A 107 -2.54 -18.53 6.08
CA VAL A 107 -3.86 -18.40 5.43
C VAL A 107 -4.48 -17.05 5.78
N SER A 108 -4.39 -16.63 7.03
CA SER A 108 -4.88 -15.30 7.46
C SER A 108 -4.15 -14.15 6.77
N PHE A 109 -2.84 -14.23 6.59
CA PHE A 109 -2.07 -13.23 5.83
C PHE A 109 -2.46 -13.22 4.35
N GLY A 110 -2.75 -14.39 3.77
CA GLY A 110 -3.30 -14.49 2.42
C GLY A 110 -4.65 -13.77 2.29
N ILE A 111 -5.57 -14.01 3.21
CA ILE A 111 -6.88 -13.33 3.24
C ILE A 111 -6.69 -11.81 3.43
N ASN A 112 -5.80 -11.41 4.33
CA ASN A 112 -5.51 -9.99 4.57
C ASN A 112 -4.93 -9.32 3.32
N SER A 113 -4.01 -9.95 2.60
CA SER A 113 -3.48 -9.39 1.38
C SER A 113 -4.51 -9.33 0.25
N LEU A 114 -5.45 -10.27 0.17
CA LEU A 114 -6.60 -10.17 -0.73
C LEU A 114 -7.54 -9.02 -0.35
N LEU A 115 -7.77 -8.78 0.94
CA LEU A 115 -8.55 -7.64 1.40
C LEU A 115 -7.89 -6.29 1.02
N LEU A 116 -6.56 -6.24 0.87
CA LEU A 116 -5.89 -5.05 0.36
C LEU A 116 -6.31 -4.69 -1.07
N LEU A 117 -6.82 -5.62 -1.88
CA LEU A 117 -7.44 -5.30 -3.16
C LEU A 117 -8.64 -4.37 -3.01
N SER A 118 -9.34 -4.42 -1.88
CA SER A 118 -10.44 -3.50 -1.61
C SER A 118 -9.99 -2.05 -1.48
N SER A 119 -8.73 -1.79 -1.12
CA SER A 119 -8.17 -0.43 -1.07
C SER A 119 -8.26 0.28 -2.42
N TYR A 120 -8.19 -0.49 -3.51
CA TYR A 120 -8.33 0.00 -4.87
C TYR A 120 -9.72 0.56 -5.16
N LEU A 121 -10.74 -0.20 -4.76
CA LEU A 121 -12.13 0.24 -4.86
C LEU A 121 -12.38 1.46 -3.97
N LEU A 122 -11.77 1.48 -2.77
CA LEU A 122 -11.89 2.58 -1.85
C LEU A 122 -11.24 3.86 -2.38
N ILE A 123 -10.06 3.79 -3.00
CA ILE A 123 -9.43 4.97 -3.64
C ILE A 123 -10.39 5.55 -4.69
N TYR A 124 -10.92 4.71 -5.59
CA TYR A 124 -11.88 5.16 -6.60
C TYR A 124 -13.16 5.75 -5.99
N LEU A 125 -13.68 5.13 -4.94
CA LEU A 125 -14.86 5.61 -4.23
C LEU A 125 -14.62 6.99 -3.60
N PHE A 126 -13.47 7.16 -2.96
CA PHE A 126 -13.08 8.45 -2.36
C PHE A 126 -12.86 9.53 -3.42
N GLU A 127 -12.22 9.21 -4.55
CA GLU A 127 -12.08 10.14 -5.68
C GLU A 127 -13.45 10.61 -6.18
N TRP A 128 -14.39 9.68 -6.34
CA TRP A 128 -15.73 9.99 -6.81
C TRP A 128 -16.54 10.80 -5.79
N MET A 129 -16.45 10.44 -4.50
CA MET A 129 -17.28 11.05 -3.46
C MET A 129 -16.78 12.45 -3.06
N PHE A 130 -15.46 12.66 -3.00
CA PHE A 130 -14.86 13.91 -2.55
C PHE A 130 -14.36 14.80 -3.71
N GLY A 131 -14.34 14.30 -4.93
CA GLY A 131 -13.82 15.03 -6.09
C GLY A 131 -12.30 15.28 -6.06
N TYR A 132 -11.58 14.60 -5.18
CA TYR A 132 -10.11 14.66 -5.14
C TYR A 132 -9.53 13.66 -6.14
N ILE A 133 -8.38 14.04 -6.72
CA ILE A 133 -7.62 13.17 -7.61
C ILE A 133 -6.45 12.63 -6.80
N SER A 134 -6.31 11.29 -6.73
CA SER A 134 -5.21 10.64 -6.03
C SER A 134 -3.90 10.74 -6.82
N ASP A 135 -2.77 10.65 -6.12
CA ASP A 135 -1.44 10.62 -6.75
C ASP A 135 -1.34 9.48 -7.78
N VAL A 136 -2.01 8.35 -7.55
CA VAL A 136 -2.05 7.20 -8.46
C VAL A 136 -2.72 7.58 -9.78
N THR A 137 -3.85 8.28 -9.74
CA THR A 137 -4.58 8.75 -10.92
C THR A 137 -3.79 9.85 -11.64
N LEU A 138 -3.14 10.77 -10.91
CA LEU A 138 -2.31 11.80 -11.51
C LEU A 138 -1.12 11.21 -12.29
N VAL A 139 -0.42 10.23 -11.71
CA VAL A 139 0.69 9.54 -12.37
C VAL A 139 0.22 8.77 -13.61
N GLU A 140 -0.97 8.16 -13.57
CA GLU A 140 -1.55 7.46 -14.71
C GLU A 140 -1.90 8.43 -15.84
N LEU A 141 -2.52 9.57 -15.52
CA LEU A 141 -2.85 10.61 -16.49
C LEU A 141 -1.61 11.26 -17.11
N ALA A 142 -0.54 11.42 -16.34
CA ALA A 142 0.74 11.95 -16.80
C ALA A 142 1.58 10.95 -17.62
N ASN A 143 1.15 9.70 -17.75
CA ASN A 143 1.89 8.67 -18.46
C ASN A 143 1.87 8.93 -19.97
N ILE A 144 3.02 9.33 -20.52
CA ILE A 144 3.22 9.64 -21.95
C ILE A 144 2.90 8.44 -22.85
N ASN A 145 3.03 7.22 -22.33
CA ASN A 145 2.69 5.99 -23.06
C ASN A 145 1.17 5.71 -23.10
N SER A 146 0.34 6.53 -22.48
CA SER A 146 -1.11 6.44 -22.62
C SER A 146 -1.52 6.66 -24.08
N LYS A 147 -2.53 5.94 -24.55
CA LYS A 147 -2.98 5.99 -25.95
C LYS A 147 -3.26 7.42 -26.41
N LEU A 148 -3.88 8.22 -25.56
CA LEU A 148 -4.24 9.61 -25.84
C LEU A 148 -3.02 10.53 -25.97
N LEU A 149 -2.07 10.45 -25.03
CA LEU A 149 -0.87 11.31 -25.07
C LEU A 149 0.06 10.86 -26.20
N ARG A 150 0.11 9.59 -26.51
CA ARG A 150 0.87 9.09 -27.66
C ARG A 150 0.29 9.60 -28.98
N GLU A 151 -1.02 9.51 -29.17
CA GLU A 151 -1.70 10.03 -30.36
C GLU A 151 -1.51 11.54 -30.48
N PHE A 152 -1.60 12.28 -29.36
CA PHE A 152 -1.30 13.71 -29.32
C PHE A 152 0.14 14.05 -29.70
N SER A 153 1.10 13.27 -29.21
CA SER A 153 2.53 13.46 -29.56
C SER A 153 2.84 13.17 -31.03
N GLU A 154 2.11 12.25 -31.65
CA GLU A 154 2.26 11.89 -33.07
C GLU A 154 1.55 12.89 -34.00
N THR A 155 0.37 13.41 -33.60
CA THR A 155 -0.46 14.30 -34.43
C THR A 155 -0.01 15.75 -34.33
N CYS A 156 0.37 16.21 -33.13
CA CYS A 156 0.75 17.62 -32.87
C CYS A 156 2.02 17.71 -32.03
N PRO A 157 3.19 17.32 -32.54
CA PRO A 157 4.43 17.22 -31.76
C PRO A 157 4.89 18.56 -31.16
N GLY A 158 4.70 19.66 -31.86
CA GLY A 158 5.05 21.00 -31.38
C GLY A 158 4.23 21.44 -30.16
N SER A 159 2.92 21.23 -30.20
CA SER A 159 2.02 21.54 -29.06
C SER A 159 2.30 20.62 -27.88
N PHE A 160 2.60 19.36 -28.12
CA PHE A 160 2.95 18.39 -27.09
C PHE A 160 4.25 18.82 -26.37
N GLN A 161 5.31 19.16 -27.11
CA GLN A 161 6.56 19.63 -26.52
C GLN A 161 6.39 20.94 -25.74
N HIS A 162 5.62 21.88 -26.26
CA HIS A 162 5.31 23.12 -25.54
C HIS A 162 4.59 22.84 -24.23
N SER A 163 3.60 21.94 -24.22
CA SER A 163 2.88 21.54 -22.99
C SER A 163 3.82 20.92 -21.96
N LEU A 164 4.76 20.07 -22.39
CA LEU A 164 5.77 19.48 -21.50
C LEU A 164 6.70 20.53 -20.90
N GLN A 165 7.14 21.52 -21.70
CA GLN A 165 7.99 22.60 -21.20
C GLN A 165 7.26 23.47 -20.16
N VAL A 166 5.99 23.81 -20.41
CA VAL A 166 5.15 24.57 -19.45
C VAL A 166 4.97 23.74 -18.16
N SER A 167 4.69 22.45 -18.27
CA SER A 167 4.55 21.57 -17.10
C SER A 167 5.81 21.46 -16.25
N ASN A 168 6.99 21.52 -16.88
CA ASN A 168 8.26 21.47 -16.15
C ASN A 168 8.63 22.79 -15.47
N LEU A 169 7.99 23.89 -15.85
CA LEU A 169 8.20 25.22 -15.28
C LEU A 169 7.21 25.56 -14.16
N ALA A 170 6.12 24.81 -14.05
CA ALA A 170 5.08 24.96 -13.03
C ALA A 170 5.40 24.18 -11.76
#